data_42bac03191109e00eb4af08179ad2f70
#
_entry.id   42bac03191109e00eb4af08179ad2f70
#
_cell.length_a   1.000
_cell.length_b   1.000
_cell.length_c   1.000
_cell.angle_alpha   90.00
_cell.angle_beta   90.00
_cell.angle_gamma   90.00
#
_symmetry.space_group_name_H-M   'P 1'
#
loop_
_entity.id
_entity.type
_entity.pdbx_description
1 polymer ?
#
loop_
_entity_poly.entity_id
_entity_poly.type
_entity_poly.pdbx_seq_one_letter_code
_entity_poly.pdbx_strand_id
1 'polypeptide(L)'
;MSAIDVIETVRKMRAQETGYKEPHICERFDDFGKDGKPCRLGIMGGTFDPIHNGHLACAEQAREDLGLDVILFIPTGNPVFKRGQRIAPASDRLAMCRAAIADNPYFDVSDIEIARGGDTYTIDTLRTLRGHFPPNVELCFLAGADAIATVSKWRGSDEMGSLAKFVGVDRPGYELSDEKRAQIVDAAKGISISFVTIEALEISSSELRRRLAEGKSIRYLTPQVVVDHVMEHEFYREEVEHG
;
A
#
# COMPACT_ATOMS: atom_id res chain seq x y z
N MET A 1 -20.08 -30.93 -15.00
CA MET A 1 -19.09 -29.92 -14.55
C MET A 1 -19.88 -28.65 -14.28
N SER A 2 -19.86 -28.14 -13.05
CA SER A 2 -20.55 -26.91 -12.71
C SER A 2 -19.79 -25.70 -13.30
N ALA A 3 -20.44 -24.54 -13.43
CA ALA A 3 -19.76 -23.32 -13.86
C ALA A 3 -18.56 -22.98 -12.95
N ILE A 4 -18.63 -23.34 -11.66
CA ILE A 4 -17.56 -23.20 -10.68
C ILE A 4 -16.38 -24.11 -11.05
N ASP A 5 -16.61 -25.37 -11.41
CA ASP A 5 -15.56 -26.33 -11.82
C ASP A 5 -14.82 -25.86 -13.08
N VAL A 6 -15.53 -25.25 -14.02
CA VAL A 6 -14.93 -24.69 -15.25
C VAL A 6 -14.03 -23.50 -14.93
N ILE A 7 -14.50 -22.58 -14.08
CA ILE A 7 -13.74 -21.40 -13.66
C ILE A 7 -12.46 -21.84 -12.93
N GLU A 8 -12.57 -22.80 -12.02
CA GLU A 8 -11.44 -23.30 -11.25
C GLU A 8 -10.41 -24.04 -12.12
N THR A 9 -10.89 -24.77 -13.14
CA THR A 9 -10.02 -25.45 -14.11
C THR A 9 -9.26 -24.43 -14.99
N VAL A 10 -9.97 -23.41 -15.51
CA VAL A 10 -9.34 -22.34 -16.30
C VAL A 10 -8.31 -21.53 -15.47
N ARG A 11 -8.60 -21.31 -14.20
CA ARG A 11 -7.67 -20.66 -13.24
C ARG A 11 -6.39 -21.48 -13.05
N LYS A 12 -6.53 -22.80 -12.80
CA LYS A 12 -5.39 -23.72 -12.65
C LYS A 12 -4.55 -23.80 -13.93
N MET A 13 -5.18 -23.85 -15.11
CA MET A 13 -4.46 -23.85 -16.39
C MET A 13 -3.68 -22.55 -16.63
N ARG A 14 -4.28 -21.38 -16.35
CA ARG A 14 -3.57 -20.08 -16.43
C ARG A 14 -2.39 -20.01 -15.48
N ALA A 15 -2.53 -20.48 -14.22
CA ALA A 15 -1.45 -20.52 -13.25
C ALA A 15 -0.27 -21.40 -13.71
N GLN A 16 -0.55 -22.52 -14.38
CA GLN A 16 0.50 -23.42 -14.91
C GLN A 16 1.20 -22.84 -16.14
N GLU A 17 0.49 -22.15 -17.04
CA GLU A 17 1.06 -21.62 -18.28
C GLU A 17 1.83 -20.29 -18.08
N THR A 18 1.43 -19.46 -17.12
CA THR A 18 1.95 -18.08 -16.96
C THR A 18 2.68 -17.83 -15.67
N GLY A 19 2.70 -18.79 -14.73
CA GLY A 19 3.17 -18.56 -13.36
C GLY A 19 2.27 -17.60 -12.57
N TYR A 20 1.08 -17.29 -13.07
CA TYR A 20 0.12 -16.40 -12.45
C TYR A 20 -0.43 -17.03 -11.16
N LYS A 21 -0.19 -16.36 -10.05
CA LYS A 21 -0.88 -16.67 -8.79
C LYS A 21 -2.09 -15.77 -8.70
N GLU A 22 -3.25 -16.32 -8.33
CA GLU A 22 -4.39 -15.47 -8.02
C GLU A 22 -4.02 -14.54 -6.86
N PRO A 23 -4.30 -13.23 -6.99
CA PRO A 23 -4.00 -12.30 -5.92
C PRO A 23 -4.90 -12.58 -4.70
N HIS A 24 -4.32 -12.57 -3.53
CA HIS A 24 -5.03 -12.45 -2.26
C HIS A 24 -5.41 -10.99 -2.06
N ILE A 25 -6.67 -10.65 -2.32
CA ILE A 25 -7.15 -9.26 -2.19
C ILE A 25 -7.14 -8.84 -0.72
N CYS A 26 -7.67 -9.68 0.17
CA CYS A 26 -7.62 -9.51 1.60
C CYS A 26 -7.70 -10.89 2.28
N GLU A 27 -7.10 -10.99 3.47
CA GLU A 27 -7.08 -12.23 4.25
C GLU A 27 -8.16 -12.22 5.35
N ARG A 28 -8.46 -11.04 5.89
CA ARG A 28 -9.38 -10.85 7.03
C ARG A 28 -10.73 -10.28 6.64
N PHE A 29 -10.80 -9.57 5.51
CA PHE A 29 -11.97 -8.77 5.11
C PHE A 29 -12.68 -9.30 3.87
N ASP A 30 -12.61 -10.62 3.63
CA ASP A 30 -13.27 -11.25 2.46
C ASP A 30 -14.79 -10.99 2.40
N ASP A 31 -15.44 -10.78 3.56
CA ASP A 31 -16.86 -10.48 3.66
C ASP A 31 -17.18 -8.98 3.83
N PHE A 32 -16.17 -8.11 3.71
CA PHE A 32 -16.32 -6.69 3.92
C PHE A 32 -17.31 -6.07 2.92
N GLY A 33 -18.33 -5.42 3.43
CA GLY A 33 -19.41 -4.79 2.66
C GLY A 33 -20.48 -5.73 2.13
N LYS A 34 -20.37 -7.07 2.29
CA LYS A 34 -21.37 -8.02 1.79
C LYS A 34 -22.72 -7.93 2.51
N ASP A 35 -22.79 -7.29 3.66
CA ASP A 35 -24.04 -7.00 4.39
C ASP A 35 -24.85 -5.85 3.76
N GLY A 36 -24.33 -5.19 2.72
CA GLY A 36 -24.95 -4.11 1.98
C GLY A 36 -24.93 -2.75 2.69
N LYS A 37 -24.36 -2.65 3.90
CA LYS A 37 -24.24 -1.37 4.58
C LYS A 37 -23.13 -0.52 4.01
N PRO A 38 -23.29 0.81 3.93
CA PRO A 38 -22.21 1.69 3.56
C PRO A 38 -20.99 1.50 4.47
N CYS A 39 -19.83 1.31 3.88
CA CYS A 39 -18.57 1.19 4.61
C CYS A 39 -17.41 1.77 3.80
N ARG A 40 -16.28 2.05 4.46
CA ARG A 40 -15.16 2.79 3.90
C ARG A 40 -13.87 2.02 4.08
N LEU A 41 -13.22 1.71 2.97
CA LEU A 41 -11.94 1.00 2.92
C LEU A 41 -10.81 1.98 2.59
N GLY A 42 -9.88 2.18 3.51
CA GLY A 42 -8.63 2.87 3.23
C GLY A 42 -7.65 1.94 2.49
N ILE A 43 -6.99 2.47 1.48
CA ILE A 43 -5.98 1.75 0.69
C ILE A 43 -4.65 2.47 0.87
N MET A 44 -3.68 1.81 1.47
CA MET A 44 -2.33 2.33 1.68
C MET A 44 -1.33 1.58 0.83
N GLY A 45 -1.02 2.14 -0.35
CA GLY A 45 0.03 1.62 -1.23
C GLY A 45 1.42 2.09 -0.81
N GLY A 46 2.42 1.22 -0.96
CA GLY A 46 3.80 1.60 -0.66
C GLY A 46 4.81 0.52 -0.99
N THR A 47 6.08 0.91 -1.11
CA THR A 47 7.13 -0.10 -1.28
C THR A 47 7.32 -0.93 -0.02
N PHE A 48 7.17 -0.32 1.17
CA PHE A 48 7.36 -0.95 2.48
C PHE A 48 8.69 -1.71 2.59
N ASP A 49 9.80 -1.00 2.41
CA ASP A 49 11.14 -1.56 2.27
C ASP A 49 12.15 -1.01 3.31
N PRO A 50 11.99 -1.36 4.61
CA PRO A 50 10.89 -2.11 5.21
C PRO A 50 9.70 -1.22 5.62
N ILE A 51 8.58 -1.86 6.00
CA ILE A 51 7.49 -1.20 6.73
C ILE A 51 8.01 -0.71 8.09
N HIS A 52 7.46 0.39 8.62
CA HIS A 52 7.94 1.00 9.87
C HIS A 52 6.82 1.70 10.64
N ASN A 53 7.10 2.07 11.90
CA ASN A 53 6.11 2.67 12.81
C ASN A 53 5.49 3.96 12.24
N GLY A 54 6.22 4.70 11.40
CA GLY A 54 5.66 5.86 10.70
C GLY A 54 4.53 5.50 9.72
N HIS A 55 4.61 4.34 9.04
CA HIS A 55 3.52 3.85 8.19
C HIS A 55 2.31 3.42 9.03
N LEU A 56 2.56 2.68 10.12
CA LEU A 56 1.49 2.15 10.98
C LEU A 56 0.73 3.28 11.69
N ALA A 57 1.47 4.24 12.27
CA ALA A 57 0.87 5.42 12.91
C ALA A 57 0.06 6.27 11.92
N CYS A 58 0.59 6.45 10.69
CA CYS A 58 -0.12 7.14 9.62
C CYS A 58 -1.43 6.45 9.26
N ALA A 59 -1.41 5.13 9.12
CA ALA A 59 -2.59 4.34 8.78
C ALA A 59 -3.66 4.44 9.87
N GLU A 60 -3.27 4.31 11.15
CA GLU A 60 -4.22 4.32 12.26
C GLU A 60 -4.86 5.70 12.43
N GLN A 61 -4.06 6.78 12.44
CA GLN A 61 -4.60 8.14 12.54
C GLN A 61 -5.51 8.47 11.36
N ALA A 62 -5.08 8.15 10.12
CA ALA A 62 -5.93 8.36 8.95
C ALA A 62 -7.24 7.56 9.02
N ARG A 63 -7.21 6.32 9.58
CA ARG A 63 -8.41 5.52 9.78
C ARG A 63 -9.40 6.23 10.72
N GLU A 64 -8.92 6.72 11.84
CA GLU A 64 -9.75 7.39 12.84
C GLU A 64 -10.26 8.74 12.33
N ASP A 65 -9.39 9.61 11.84
CA ASP A 65 -9.72 10.97 11.42
C ASP A 65 -10.69 11.01 10.23
N LEU A 66 -10.57 10.02 9.33
CA LEU A 66 -11.42 9.93 8.15
C LEU A 66 -12.64 9.02 8.36
N GLY A 67 -12.77 8.36 9.51
CA GLY A 67 -13.84 7.40 9.78
C GLY A 67 -13.81 6.22 8.81
N LEU A 68 -12.61 5.68 8.53
CA LEU A 68 -12.47 4.47 7.74
C LEU A 68 -12.70 3.26 8.62
N ASP A 69 -13.42 2.26 8.12
CA ASP A 69 -13.70 1.04 8.89
C ASP A 69 -12.45 0.17 8.98
N VAL A 70 -11.70 0.06 7.88
CA VAL A 70 -10.50 -0.77 7.78
C VAL A 70 -9.46 -0.14 6.86
N ILE A 71 -8.20 -0.57 6.97
CA ILE A 71 -7.09 -0.21 6.07
C ILE A 71 -6.50 -1.45 5.42
N LEU A 72 -6.35 -1.42 4.11
CA LEU A 72 -5.68 -2.43 3.31
C LEU A 72 -4.31 -1.93 2.87
N PHE A 73 -3.25 -2.56 3.38
CA PHE A 73 -1.88 -2.30 2.94
C PHE A 73 -1.61 -3.05 1.63
N ILE A 74 -1.01 -2.37 0.65
CA ILE A 74 -0.68 -2.97 -0.64
C ILE A 74 0.80 -2.75 -0.93
N PRO A 75 1.66 -3.74 -0.62
CA PRO A 75 3.06 -3.68 -0.99
C PRO A 75 3.22 -3.67 -2.51
N THR A 76 3.92 -2.67 -3.04
CA THR A 76 4.17 -2.53 -4.47
C THR A 76 4.94 -3.73 -5.00
N GLY A 77 4.47 -4.34 -6.09
CA GLY A 77 5.12 -5.48 -6.72
C GLY A 77 6.50 -5.10 -7.27
N ASN A 78 6.52 -4.38 -8.37
CA ASN A 78 7.74 -3.86 -9.00
C ASN A 78 7.67 -2.32 -9.07
N PRO A 79 8.32 -1.59 -8.14
CA PRO A 79 8.23 -0.14 -8.09
C PRO A 79 9.00 0.51 -9.24
N VAL A 80 8.28 1.06 -10.22
CA VAL A 80 8.85 1.67 -11.45
C VAL A 80 9.83 2.80 -11.11
N PHE A 81 9.55 3.58 -10.06
CA PHE A 81 10.38 4.73 -9.64
C PHE A 81 11.65 4.35 -8.86
N LYS A 82 11.86 3.06 -8.54
CA LYS A 82 13.02 2.57 -7.78
C LYS A 82 13.88 1.59 -8.59
N ARG A 83 13.81 1.63 -9.93
CA ARG A 83 14.65 0.79 -10.80
C ARG A 83 16.12 1.08 -10.53
N GLY A 84 16.90 0.02 -10.31
CA GLY A 84 18.33 0.12 -9.98
C GLY A 84 18.68 0.33 -8.51
N GLN A 85 17.69 0.44 -7.63
CA GLN A 85 17.92 0.43 -6.17
C GLN A 85 17.85 -1.01 -5.63
N ARG A 86 18.69 -1.34 -4.64
CA ARG A 86 18.62 -2.61 -3.91
C ARG A 86 17.39 -2.56 -2.98
N ILE A 87 16.36 -3.33 -3.33
CA ILE A 87 15.09 -3.44 -2.62
C ILE A 87 14.94 -4.89 -2.17
N ALA A 88 14.41 -5.12 -0.95
CA ALA A 88 14.09 -6.46 -0.49
C ALA A 88 13.08 -7.15 -1.44
N PRO A 89 13.16 -8.48 -1.62
CA PRO A 89 12.21 -9.21 -2.45
C PRO A 89 10.77 -8.90 -2.09
N ALA A 90 9.88 -8.90 -3.07
CA ALA A 90 8.47 -8.55 -2.86
C ALA A 90 7.77 -9.48 -1.84
N SER A 91 8.15 -10.78 -1.82
CA SER A 91 7.68 -11.76 -0.82
C SER A 91 8.04 -11.36 0.60
N ASP A 92 9.25 -10.86 0.82
CA ASP A 92 9.73 -10.46 2.14
C ASP A 92 9.10 -9.16 2.61
N ARG A 93 8.89 -8.20 1.69
CA ARG A 93 8.18 -6.96 2.01
C ARG A 93 6.72 -7.24 2.39
N LEU A 94 6.08 -8.19 1.71
CA LEU A 94 4.74 -8.68 2.05
C LEU A 94 4.74 -9.38 3.42
N ALA A 95 5.70 -10.25 3.68
CA ALA A 95 5.83 -10.95 4.97
C ALA A 95 6.03 -9.96 6.13
N MET A 96 6.90 -8.96 5.94
CA MET A 96 7.10 -7.89 6.92
C MET A 96 5.82 -7.08 7.15
N CYS A 97 5.04 -6.76 6.12
CA CYS A 97 3.75 -6.06 6.28
C CYS A 97 2.76 -6.92 7.07
N ARG A 98 2.58 -8.20 6.71
CA ARG A 98 1.71 -9.14 7.45
C ARG A 98 2.07 -9.21 8.93
N ALA A 99 3.35 -9.38 9.22
CA ALA A 99 3.84 -9.47 10.60
C ALA A 99 3.63 -8.16 11.38
N ALA A 100 3.87 -7.01 10.74
CA ALA A 100 3.77 -5.70 11.36
C ALA A 100 2.34 -5.29 11.75
N ILE A 101 1.32 -5.81 11.05
CA ILE A 101 -0.09 -5.46 11.27
C ILE A 101 -0.88 -6.57 11.99
N ALA A 102 -0.21 -7.64 12.41
CA ALA A 102 -0.87 -8.86 12.88
C ALA A 102 -1.79 -8.65 14.09
N ASP A 103 -1.46 -7.72 14.95
CA ASP A 103 -2.17 -7.38 16.18
C ASP A 103 -3.27 -6.32 16.02
N ASN A 104 -3.34 -5.64 14.87
CA ASN A 104 -4.37 -4.63 14.62
C ASN A 104 -5.57 -5.25 13.86
N PRO A 105 -6.78 -5.30 14.48
CA PRO A 105 -7.95 -5.92 13.85
C PRO A 105 -8.55 -5.12 12.70
N TYR A 106 -8.14 -3.86 12.51
CA TYR A 106 -8.61 -2.98 11.44
C TYR A 106 -7.70 -2.94 10.23
N PHE A 107 -6.58 -3.69 10.28
CA PHE A 107 -5.60 -3.72 9.20
C PHE A 107 -5.57 -5.08 8.51
N ASP A 108 -5.37 -5.04 7.19
CA ASP A 108 -5.11 -6.22 6.38
C ASP A 108 -4.06 -5.89 5.31
N VAL A 109 -3.57 -6.90 4.63
CA VAL A 109 -2.59 -6.75 3.57
C VAL A 109 -2.99 -7.55 2.33
N SER A 110 -2.75 -6.97 1.16
CA SER A 110 -3.01 -7.59 -0.13
C SER A 110 -1.72 -7.81 -0.92
N ASP A 111 -1.61 -8.92 -1.60
CA ASP A 111 -0.53 -9.21 -2.53
C ASP A 111 -0.87 -8.87 -4.00
N ILE A 112 -1.96 -8.18 -4.23
CA ILE A 112 -2.55 -7.89 -5.56
C ILE A 112 -1.55 -7.37 -6.59
N GLU A 113 -0.61 -6.49 -6.19
CA GLU A 113 0.41 -5.94 -7.09
C GLU A 113 1.56 -6.92 -7.31
N ILE A 114 1.90 -7.68 -6.27
CA ILE A 114 2.95 -8.72 -6.32
C ILE A 114 2.49 -9.88 -7.21
N ALA A 115 1.27 -10.37 -7.01
CA ALA A 115 0.69 -11.45 -7.80
C ALA A 115 0.49 -11.07 -9.28
N ARG A 116 0.08 -9.82 -9.55
CA ARG A 116 -0.07 -9.32 -10.91
C ARG A 116 1.27 -9.30 -11.67
N GLY A 117 2.38 -9.02 -10.98
CA GLY A 117 3.69 -8.86 -11.59
C GLY A 117 3.78 -7.67 -12.55
N GLY A 118 4.96 -7.48 -13.17
CA GLY A 118 5.21 -6.38 -14.08
C GLY A 118 5.22 -5.00 -13.42
N ASP A 119 5.10 -3.95 -14.24
CA ASP A 119 5.05 -2.57 -13.76
C ASP A 119 3.75 -2.28 -13.02
N THR A 120 3.85 -1.63 -11.87
CA THR A 120 2.71 -1.33 -11.00
C THR A 120 2.18 0.07 -11.26
N TYR A 121 0.88 0.17 -11.55
CA TYR A 121 0.14 1.42 -11.68
C TYR A 121 -1.09 1.41 -10.79
N THR A 122 -1.34 2.51 -10.09
CA THR A 122 -2.47 2.68 -9.16
C THR A 122 -3.82 2.37 -9.81
N ILE A 123 -4.02 2.79 -11.06
CA ILE A 123 -5.28 2.54 -11.77
C ILE A 123 -5.62 1.06 -11.88
N ASP A 124 -4.63 0.20 -12.15
CA ASP A 124 -4.85 -1.24 -12.31
C ASP A 124 -5.20 -1.90 -10.97
N THR A 125 -4.63 -1.39 -9.88
CA THR A 125 -4.94 -1.79 -8.51
C THR A 125 -6.36 -1.38 -8.12
N LEU A 126 -6.76 -0.13 -8.41
CA LEU A 126 -8.10 0.37 -8.12
C LEU A 126 -9.19 -0.38 -8.91
N ARG A 127 -8.94 -0.69 -10.20
CA ARG A 127 -9.85 -1.51 -11.01
C ARG A 127 -10.07 -2.90 -10.41
N THR A 128 -9.00 -3.54 -9.96
CA THR A 128 -9.11 -4.87 -9.34
C THR A 128 -9.87 -4.80 -8.02
N LEU A 129 -9.57 -3.82 -7.17
CA LEU A 129 -10.29 -3.63 -5.91
C LEU A 129 -11.77 -3.29 -6.13
N ARG A 130 -12.08 -2.43 -7.12
CA ARG A 130 -13.48 -2.09 -7.44
C ARG A 130 -14.26 -3.28 -7.99
N GLY A 131 -13.60 -4.19 -8.68
CA GLY A 131 -14.21 -5.45 -9.15
C GLY A 131 -14.41 -6.49 -8.04
N HIS A 132 -13.66 -6.38 -6.95
CA HIS A 132 -13.74 -7.31 -5.81
C HIS A 132 -14.77 -6.86 -4.77
N PHE A 133 -14.73 -5.60 -4.36
CA PHE A 133 -15.63 -5.08 -3.34
C PHE A 133 -16.98 -4.60 -3.92
N PRO A 134 -18.10 -4.81 -3.21
CA PRO A 134 -19.42 -4.36 -3.66
C PRO A 134 -19.53 -2.83 -3.70
N PRO A 135 -20.52 -2.27 -4.41
CA PRO A 135 -20.65 -0.81 -4.62
C PRO A 135 -20.85 0.03 -3.35
N ASN A 136 -21.35 -0.57 -2.27
CA ASN A 136 -21.53 0.10 -0.97
C ASN A 136 -20.20 0.30 -0.21
N VAL A 137 -19.10 -0.29 -0.68
CA VAL A 137 -17.75 -0.03 -0.16
C VAL A 137 -17.15 1.18 -0.86
N GLU A 138 -16.96 2.28 -0.14
CA GLU A 138 -16.21 3.44 -0.61
C GLU A 138 -14.72 3.15 -0.50
N LEU A 139 -14.00 3.21 -1.63
CA LEU A 139 -12.55 3.07 -1.67
C LEU A 139 -11.88 4.43 -1.45
N CYS A 140 -10.97 4.54 -0.48
CA CYS A 140 -10.23 5.76 -0.13
C CYS A 140 -8.72 5.49 -0.29
N PHE A 141 -8.10 6.04 -1.34
CA PHE A 141 -6.68 5.86 -1.61
C PHE A 141 -5.86 6.90 -0.85
N LEU A 142 -5.02 6.41 0.08
CA LEU A 142 -4.17 7.24 0.95
C LEU A 142 -2.76 7.33 0.35
N ALA A 143 -2.26 8.54 0.17
CA ALA A 143 -0.87 8.79 -0.22
C ALA A 143 -0.37 10.11 0.37
N GLY A 144 0.94 10.29 0.43
CA GLY A 144 1.51 11.57 0.84
C GLY A 144 0.98 12.71 -0.03
N ALA A 145 0.78 13.87 0.56
CA ALA A 145 0.21 15.04 -0.13
C ALA A 145 1.04 15.47 -1.35
N ASP A 146 2.37 15.27 -1.31
CA ASP A 146 3.28 15.48 -2.41
C ASP A 146 3.00 14.55 -3.61
N ALA A 147 2.68 13.29 -3.35
CA ALA A 147 2.28 12.34 -4.39
C ALA A 147 0.91 12.72 -4.97
N ILE A 148 -0.08 13.03 -4.11
CA ILE A 148 -1.41 13.47 -4.53
C ILE A 148 -1.35 14.76 -5.37
N ALA A 149 -0.40 15.64 -5.11
CA ALA A 149 -0.18 16.85 -5.92
C ALA A 149 0.09 16.56 -7.40
N THR A 150 0.45 15.35 -7.75
CA THR A 150 0.72 14.92 -9.13
C THR A 150 -0.30 13.95 -9.70
N VAL A 151 -1.39 13.67 -8.97
CA VAL A 151 -2.38 12.62 -9.34
C VAL A 151 -3.00 12.83 -10.72
N SER A 152 -3.18 14.08 -11.16
CA SER A 152 -3.68 14.41 -12.49
C SER A 152 -2.76 13.94 -13.64
N LYS A 153 -1.49 13.63 -13.33
CA LYS A 153 -0.49 13.13 -14.29
C LYS A 153 -0.33 11.61 -14.23
N TRP A 154 -1.02 10.95 -13.31
CA TRP A 154 -0.91 9.49 -13.20
C TRP A 154 -1.62 8.81 -14.36
N ARG A 155 -1.13 7.64 -14.73
CA ARG A 155 -1.75 6.83 -15.79
C ARG A 155 -3.19 6.50 -15.42
N GLY A 156 -4.14 6.81 -16.31
CA GLY A 156 -5.57 6.56 -16.10
C GLY A 156 -6.22 7.53 -15.11
N SER A 157 -5.66 8.73 -14.90
CA SER A 157 -6.19 9.73 -13.97
C SER A 157 -7.64 10.15 -14.30
N ASP A 158 -8.04 10.09 -15.56
CA ASP A 158 -9.39 10.36 -16.04
C ASP A 158 -10.45 9.37 -15.53
N GLU A 159 -10.04 8.14 -15.20
CA GLU A 159 -10.92 7.08 -14.67
C GLU A 159 -10.87 7.00 -13.12
N MET A 160 -9.77 7.40 -12.50
CA MET A 160 -9.51 7.19 -11.06
C MET A 160 -10.62 7.72 -10.15
N GLY A 161 -11.19 8.87 -10.49
CA GLY A 161 -12.25 9.49 -9.70
C GLY A 161 -13.55 8.70 -9.64
N SER A 162 -13.80 7.82 -10.62
CA SER A 162 -14.95 6.91 -10.61
C SER A 162 -14.70 5.65 -9.75
N LEU A 163 -13.46 5.36 -9.42
CA LEU A 163 -13.06 4.14 -8.71
C LEU A 163 -12.82 4.37 -7.22
N ALA A 164 -12.25 5.52 -6.84
CA ALA A 164 -11.89 5.82 -5.46
C ALA A 164 -11.90 7.32 -5.17
N LYS A 165 -12.01 7.67 -3.88
CA LYS A 165 -11.62 8.98 -3.35
C LYS A 165 -10.13 8.97 -3.03
N PHE A 166 -9.49 10.14 -3.13
CA PHE A 166 -8.07 10.29 -2.85
C PHE A 166 -7.86 11.15 -1.61
N VAL A 167 -6.92 10.76 -0.78
CA VAL A 167 -6.60 11.47 0.45
C VAL A 167 -5.10 11.77 0.46
N GLY A 168 -4.78 13.07 0.45
CA GLY A 168 -3.43 13.56 0.68
C GLY A 168 -3.14 13.60 2.17
N VAL A 169 -2.16 12.82 2.61
CA VAL A 169 -1.72 12.82 4.00
C VAL A 169 -0.57 13.79 4.16
N ASP A 170 -0.82 14.86 4.88
CA ASP A 170 0.19 15.86 5.27
C ASP A 170 0.93 15.43 6.53
N ARG A 171 2.18 15.88 6.64
CA ARG A 171 3.02 15.69 7.83
C ARG A 171 3.36 17.04 8.42
N PRO A 172 3.50 17.17 9.75
CA PRO A 172 3.94 18.40 10.39
C PRO A 172 5.25 18.89 9.77
N GLY A 173 5.29 20.19 9.45
CA GLY A 173 6.44 20.82 8.79
C GLY A 173 6.51 20.66 7.26
N TYR A 174 5.62 19.88 6.65
CA TYR A 174 5.47 19.69 5.20
C TYR A 174 4.03 19.90 4.75
N GLU A 175 3.26 20.69 5.51
CA GLU A 175 1.87 20.95 5.21
C GLU A 175 1.73 21.80 3.96
N LEU A 176 0.84 21.39 3.09
CA LEU A 176 0.48 22.19 1.94
C LEU A 176 -0.37 23.40 2.39
N SER A 177 -0.08 24.60 1.88
CA SER A 177 -0.96 25.76 2.11
C SER A 177 -2.35 25.51 1.50
N ASP A 178 -3.36 26.22 2.02
CA ASP A 178 -4.74 26.10 1.52
C ASP A 178 -4.82 26.45 0.03
N GLU A 179 -4.05 27.46 -0.42
CA GLU A 179 -3.98 27.82 -1.84
C GLU A 179 -3.41 26.68 -2.68
N LYS A 180 -2.39 25.97 -2.17
CA LYS A 180 -1.79 24.83 -2.87
C LYS A 180 -2.73 23.64 -2.92
N ARG A 181 -3.43 23.35 -1.83
CA ARG A 181 -4.47 22.32 -1.79
C ARG A 181 -5.57 22.61 -2.80
N ALA A 182 -6.07 23.86 -2.86
CA ALA A 182 -7.07 24.28 -3.83
C ALA A 182 -6.59 24.12 -5.29
N GLN A 183 -5.33 24.48 -5.59
CA GLN A 183 -4.74 24.28 -6.91
C GLN A 183 -4.67 22.80 -7.31
N ILE A 184 -4.33 21.91 -6.36
CA ILE A 184 -4.28 20.46 -6.60
C ILE A 184 -5.67 19.93 -6.93
N VAL A 185 -6.67 20.28 -6.14
CA VAL A 185 -8.07 19.88 -6.36
C VAL A 185 -8.58 20.36 -7.73
N ASP A 186 -8.31 21.61 -8.09
CA ASP A 186 -8.73 22.17 -9.39
C ASP A 186 -8.02 21.47 -10.57
N ALA A 187 -6.72 21.18 -10.43
CA ALA A 187 -5.95 20.48 -11.46
C ALA A 187 -6.38 19.01 -11.66
N ALA A 188 -6.91 18.39 -10.63
CA ALA A 188 -7.33 16.98 -10.62
C ALA A 188 -8.81 16.81 -10.99
N LYS A 189 -9.26 17.42 -12.09
CA LYS A 189 -10.65 17.39 -12.55
C LYS A 189 -11.24 15.98 -12.56
N GLY A 190 -12.37 15.80 -11.89
CA GLY A 190 -13.08 14.52 -11.81
C GLY A 190 -12.57 13.58 -10.71
N ILE A 191 -11.49 13.92 -9.98
CA ILE A 191 -11.00 13.15 -8.84
C ILE A 191 -11.41 13.87 -7.55
N SER A 192 -12.12 13.16 -6.65
CA SER A 192 -12.42 13.67 -5.32
C SER A 192 -11.18 13.59 -4.45
N ILE A 193 -10.63 14.74 -4.04
CA ILE A 193 -9.43 14.82 -3.19
C ILE A 193 -9.78 15.51 -1.88
N SER A 194 -9.33 14.94 -0.78
CA SER A 194 -9.31 15.57 0.55
C SER A 194 -7.89 15.50 1.13
N PHE A 195 -7.65 16.27 2.18
CA PHE A 195 -6.37 16.27 2.89
C PHE A 195 -6.61 16.03 4.38
N VAL A 196 -5.72 15.27 4.98
CA VAL A 196 -5.67 15.05 6.43
C VAL A 196 -4.25 15.32 6.92
N THR A 197 -4.14 16.02 8.05
CA THR A 197 -2.85 16.25 8.71
C THR A 197 -2.75 15.30 9.89
N ILE A 198 -1.73 14.47 9.93
CA ILE A 198 -1.49 13.49 10.98
C ILE A 198 -0.28 13.88 11.81
N GLU A 199 -0.22 13.46 13.07
CA GLU A 199 0.97 13.54 13.89
C GLU A 199 2.00 12.52 13.38
N ALA A 200 2.88 12.94 12.46
CA ALA A 200 3.82 12.03 11.82
C ALA A 200 5.02 11.70 12.72
N LEU A 201 5.39 10.44 12.71
CA LEU A 201 6.73 10.04 13.15
C LEU A 201 7.69 10.28 11.97
N GLU A 202 8.77 11.04 12.20
CA GLU A 202 9.84 11.27 11.21
C GLU A 202 10.69 10.01 11.00
N ILE A 203 10.06 8.96 10.52
CA ILE A 203 10.71 7.69 10.21
C ILE A 203 10.55 7.43 8.72
N SER A 204 11.64 7.07 8.04
CA SER A 204 11.58 6.65 6.65
C SER A 204 12.29 5.33 6.41
N SER A 205 11.80 4.53 5.44
CA SER A 205 12.47 3.29 5.05
C SER A 205 13.91 3.54 4.58
N SER A 206 14.18 4.66 3.92
CA SER A 206 15.53 5.01 3.48
C SER A 206 16.48 5.23 4.66
N GLU A 207 16.01 5.89 5.72
CA GLU A 207 16.78 6.05 6.94
C GLU A 207 17.04 4.72 7.64
N LEU A 208 16.04 3.83 7.70
CA LEU A 208 16.23 2.50 8.28
C LEU A 208 17.30 1.70 7.53
N ARG A 209 17.25 1.71 6.19
CA ARG A 209 18.26 1.02 5.36
C ARG A 209 19.65 1.61 5.56
N ARG A 210 19.78 2.94 5.60
CA ARG A 210 21.05 3.60 5.88
C ARG A 210 21.62 3.19 7.26
N ARG A 211 20.77 3.17 8.29
CA ARG A 211 21.18 2.75 9.65
C ARG A 211 21.70 1.30 9.65
N LEU A 212 21.02 0.41 8.94
CA LEU A 212 21.43 -1.00 8.84
C LEU A 212 22.75 -1.17 8.09
N ALA A 213 22.96 -0.42 6.99
CA ALA A 213 24.24 -0.38 6.28
C ALA A 213 25.40 0.09 7.18
N GLU A 214 25.11 1.06 8.07
CA GLU A 214 26.07 1.56 9.07
C GLU A 214 26.19 0.68 10.33
N GLY A 215 25.55 -0.50 10.36
CA GLY A 215 25.55 -1.38 11.54
C GLY A 215 24.76 -0.85 12.74
N LYS A 216 23.92 0.18 12.55
CA LYS A 216 23.11 0.79 13.60
C LYS A 216 21.78 0.07 13.79
N SER A 217 21.25 0.12 15.02
CA SER A 217 19.96 -0.47 15.37
C SER A 217 18.79 0.27 14.71
N ILE A 218 17.76 -0.48 14.31
CA ILE A 218 16.45 0.02 13.86
C ILE A 218 15.33 -0.31 14.86
N ARG A 219 15.68 -0.80 16.06
CA ARG A 219 14.71 -1.09 17.13
C ARG A 219 13.90 0.15 17.45
N TYR A 220 12.61 -0.04 17.74
CA TYR A 220 11.62 0.99 18.03
C TYR A 220 11.24 1.92 16.84
N LEU A 221 11.98 1.86 15.74
CA LEU A 221 11.62 2.56 14.51
C LEU A 221 10.67 1.72 13.63
N THR A 222 10.70 0.42 13.83
CA THR A 222 9.79 -0.55 13.20
C THR A 222 9.40 -1.62 14.24
N PRO A 223 8.30 -2.37 14.07
CA PRO A 223 7.94 -3.47 14.97
C PRO A 223 9.06 -4.49 15.11
N GLN A 224 9.20 -5.11 16.29
CA GLN A 224 10.28 -6.05 16.57
C GLN A 224 10.29 -7.22 15.58
N VAL A 225 9.12 -7.72 15.19
CA VAL A 225 8.99 -8.81 14.20
C VAL A 225 9.59 -8.45 12.84
N VAL A 226 9.57 -7.18 12.45
CA VAL A 226 10.21 -6.67 11.23
C VAL A 226 11.73 -6.57 11.42
N VAL A 227 12.17 -6.14 12.61
CA VAL A 227 13.61 -6.14 12.96
C VAL A 227 14.17 -7.56 12.82
N ASP A 228 13.49 -8.54 13.41
CA ASP A 228 13.91 -9.94 13.42
C ASP A 228 13.99 -10.49 11.98
N HIS A 229 12.98 -10.25 11.16
CA HIS A 229 12.95 -10.65 9.75
C HIS A 229 14.12 -10.05 8.95
N VAL A 230 14.37 -8.74 9.10
CA VAL A 230 15.47 -8.05 8.43
C VAL A 230 16.83 -8.60 8.84
N MET A 231 17.00 -8.92 10.13
CA MET A 231 18.25 -9.44 10.66
C MET A 231 18.50 -10.90 10.25
N GLU A 232 17.46 -11.73 10.23
CA GLU A 232 17.53 -13.13 9.81
C GLU A 232 17.93 -13.27 8.33
N HIS A 233 17.41 -12.38 7.47
CA HIS A 233 17.69 -12.40 6.03
C HIS A 233 18.85 -11.48 5.62
N GLU A 234 19.53 -10.86 6.58
CA GLU A 234 20.66 -9.95 6.36
C GLU A 234 20.39 -8.82 5.35
N PHE A 235 19.13 -8.36 5.26
CA PHE A 235 18.77 -7.29 4.34
C PHE A 235 19.47 -5.96 4.68
N TYR A 236 19.83 -5.21 3.64
CA TYR A 236 20.36 -3.85 3.71
C TYR A 236 21.74 -3.71 4.36
N ARG A 237 22.46 -4.81 4.62
CA ARG A 237 23.86 -4.76 5.02
C ARG A 237 24.74 -4.49 3.80
N GLU A 238 25.79 -3.68 3.96
CA GLU A 238 26.86 -3.61 2.98
C GLU A 238 27.60 -4.94 2.97
N GLU A 239 27.86 -5.49 1.77
CA GLU A 239 28.77 -6.62 1.62
C GLU A 239 30.16 -6.11 2.05
N VAL A 240 30.68 -6.60 3.16
CA VAL A 240 32.10 -6.41 3.51
C VAL A 240 32.86 -7.25 2.48
N GLU A 241 33.40 -6.60 1.45
CA GLU A 241 34.39 -7.23 0.59
C GLU A 241 35.53 -7.70 1.48
N HIS A 242 35.59 -8.99 1.77
CA HIS A 242 36.76 -9.63 2.34
C HIS A 242 37.82 -9.65 1.25
N GLY A 243 38.69 -8.60 1.24
CA GLY A 243 39.93 -8.56 0.47
C GLY A 243 40.98 -9.57 0.94
#